data_b1156cf05952f69021dbf48c8eaa128b
#
_entry.id   b1156cf05952f69021dbf48c8eaa128b
#
_cell.length_a   1.000
_cell.length_b   1.000
_cell.length_c   1.000
_cell.angle_alpha   90.00
_cell.angle_beta   90.00
_cell.angle_gamma   90.00
#
_symmetry.space_group_name_H-M   'P 1'
#
loop_
_entity.id
_entity.type
_entity.pdbx_description
1 polymer ?
#
loop_
_entity_poly.entity_id
_entity_poly.type
_entity_poly.pdbx_seq_one_letter_code
_entity_poly.pdbx_strand_id
1 'polypeptide(L)'
;MGYLKNELTGFVPVEQATDIIKMVTRGSSVLRMAKVEEMKHEKKKFNVLTDGPGAYWVGEGERIKTSGATWIHPEIEAKKLAVIIPVTKEKLEDTTISVFEELKPEIAEAFYRAIDAACIFGTNSPFKTNIMNAIDSKHMVVTDNTNIDIA
;
A
#
# COMPACT_ATOMS: atom_id res chain seq x y z
N MET A 1 18.23 24.30 -7.29
CA MET A 1 19.19 23.51 -8.07
C MET A 1 18.71 22.07 -8.06
N GLY A 2 18.25 21.53 -9.20
CA GLY A 2 17.82 20.14 -9.28
C GLY A 2 19.04 19.26 -9.53
N TYR A 3 19.26 18.32 -8.65
CA TYR A 3 20.29 17.29 -8.84
C TYR A 3 19.85 16.38 -9.99
N LEU A 4 20.74 16.17 -10.97
CA LEU A 4 20.49 15.30 -12.11
C LEU A 4 20.41 13.84 -11.63
N LYS A 5 19.52 13.09 -12.22
CA LYS A 5 19.20 11.67 -11.89
C LYS A 5 20.44 10.75 -11.87
N ASN A 6 21.52 11.13 -12.53
CA ASN A 6 22.78 10.38 -12.61
C ASN A 6 23.71 10.54 -11.39
N GLU A 7 23.53 11.57 -10.57
CA GLU A 7 24.41 11.79 -9.39
C GLU A 7 23.93 11.02 -8.16
N LEU A 8 22.67 10.53 -8.16
CA LEU A 8 22.08 9.79 -7.04
C LEU A 8 22.18 8.27 -7.19
N THR A 9 22.65 7.76 -8.32
CA THR A 9 22.74 6.31 -8.59
C THR A 9 23.84 5.57 -7.82
N GLY A 10 24.72 6.29 -7.11
CA GLY A 10 25.83 5.71 -6.36
C GLY A 10 25.61 5.52 -4.86
N PHE A 11 24.49 5.98 -4.29
CA PHE A 11 24.37 6.14 -2.85
C PHE A 11 23.78 4.97 -2.06
N VAL A 12 23.05 4.06 -2.71
CA VAL A 12 22.51 2.86 -2.02
C VAL A 12 22.80 1.62 -2.87
N PRO A 13 23.67 0.71 -2.39
CA PRO A 13 23.86 -0.57 -3.06
C PRO A 13 22.56 -1.35 -3.20
N VAL A 14 22.38 -2.04 -4.31
CA VAL A 14 21.13 -2.78 -4.64
C VAL A 14 20.77 -3.81 -3.56
N GLU A 15 21.77 -4.45 -2.94
CA GLU A 15 21.57 -5.41 -1.84
C GLU A 15 20.92 -4.76 -0.62
N GLN A 16 21.36 -3.57 -0.26
CA GLN A 16 20.83 -2.83 0.88
C GLN A 16 19.38 -2.34 0.64
N ALA A 17 19.06 -1.94 -0.59
CA ALA A 17 17.70 -1.59 -0.97
C ALA A 17 16.75 -2.79 -0.84
N THR A 18 17.21 -3.99 -1.21
CA THR A 18 16.44 -5.23 -1.09
C THR A 18 16.12 -5.57 0.37
N ASP A 19 17.05 -5.36 1.28
CA ASP A 19 16.85 -5.63 2.70
C ASP A 19 15.87 -4.66 3.34
N ILE A 20 15.94 -3.38 2.99
CA ILE A 20 14.94 -2.39 3.41
C ILE A 20 13.54 -2.79 2.93
N ILE A 21 13.39 -3.20 1.66
CA ILE A 21 12.11 -3.64 1.12
C ILE A 21 11.55 -4.85 1.89
N LYS A 22 12.40 -5.83 2.25
CA LYS A 22 11.98 -6.97 3.08
C LYS A 22 11.50 -6.54 4.47
N MET A 23 12.22 -5.59 5.09
CA MET A 23 11.83 -5.04 6.40
C MET A 23 10.49 -4.30 6.31
N VAL A 24 10.27 -3.47 5.28
CA VAL A 24 9.00 -2.77 5.02
C VAL A 24 7.86 -3.76 4.86
N THR A 25 8.05 -4.81 4.05
CA THR A 25 7.02 -5.83 3.81
C THR A 25 6.65 -6.58 5.08
N ARG A 26 7.62 -6.86 5.97
CA ARG A 26 7.37 -7.53 7.25
C ARG A 26 6.73 -6.60 8.29
N GLY A 27 7.10 -5.32 8.30
CA GLY A 27 6.61 -4.33 9.26
C GLY A 27 5.20 -3.83 8.96
N SER A 28 4.84 -3.70 7.68
CA SER A 28 3.53 -3.20 7.27
C SER A 28 2.42 -4.22 7.51
N SER A 29 1.39 -3.81 8.21
CA SER A 29 0.18 -4.62 8.42
C SER A 29 -0.61 -4.78 7.13
N VAL A 30 -0.70 -3.74 6.33
CA VAL A 30 -1.41 -3.76 5.04
C VAL A 30 -0.71 -4.70 4.05
N LEU A 31 0.61 -4.60 3.88
CA LEU A 31 1.36 -5.44 2.94
C LEU A 31 1.36 -6.93 3.33
N ARG A 32 1.23 -7.24 4.62
CA ARG A 32 1.13 -8.62 5.10
C ARG A 32 -0.24 -9.26 4.83
N MET A 33 -1.30 -8.47 4.85
CA MET A 33 -2.67 -8.94 4.65
C MET A 33 -3.13 -8.84 3.20
N ALA A 34 -2.64 -7.85 2.47
CA ALA A 34 -3.04 -7.60 1.09
C ALA A 34 -2.34 -8.53 0.10
N LYS A 35 -3.03 -8.84 -0.99
CA LYS A 35 -2.40 -9.50 -2.13
C LYS A 35 -1.52 -8.49 -2.86
N VAL A 36 -0.21 -8.74 -2.86
CA VAL A 36 0.75 -7.91 -3.58
C VAL A 36 0.81 -8.35 -5.03
N GLU A 37 0.68 -7.40 -5.96
CA GLU A 37 0.76 -7.62 -7.38
C GLU A 37 1.74 -6.63 -8.02
N GLU A 38 2.65 -7.12 -8.83
CA GLU A 38 3.67 -6.31 -9.48
C GLU A 38 3.08 -5.48 -10.64
N MET A 39 3.44 -4.21 -10.71
CA MET A 39 3.08 -3.30 -11.79
C MET A 39 4.28 -3.02 -12.68
N LYS A 40 4.15 -3.32 -13.98
CA LYS A 40 5.20 -3.03 -14.98
C LYS A 40 5.13 -1.61 -15.54
N HIS A 41 3.98 -0.95 -15.41
CA HIS A 41 3.72 0.39 -15.91
C HIS A 41 3.19 1.29 -14.80
N GLU A 42 3.30 2.59 -14.98
CA GLU A 42 2.83 3.62 -14.06
C GLU A 42 1.32 3.50 -13.75
N LYS A 43 0.54 3.04 -14.74
CA LYS A 43 -0.91 2.85 -14.63
C LYS A 43 -1.30 1.44 -15.02
N LYS A 44 -2.20 0.84 -14.25
CA LYS A 44 -2.76 -0.49 -14.54
C LYS A 44 -4.28 -0.43 -14.40
N LYS A 45 -4.98 -0.93 -15.41
CA LYS A 45 -6.44 -1.09 -15.40
C LYS A 45 -6.80 -2.55 -15.10
N PHE A 46 -7.81 -2.74 -14.30
CA PHE A 46 -8.34 -4.05 -13.97
C PHE A 46 -9.75 -4.18 -14.51
N ASN A 47 -10.11 -5.37 -14.95
CA ASN A 47 -11.48 -5.71 -15.28
C ASN A 47 -12.10 -6.40 -14.07
N VAL A 48 -13.05 -5.74 -13.41
CA VAL A 48 -13.74 -6.27 -12.23
C VAL A 48 -15.20 -6.50 -12.59
N LEU A 49 -15.66 -7.74 -12.45
CA LEU A 49 -17.06 -8.09 -12.60
C LEU A 49 -17.80 -7.61 -11.34
N THR A 50 -18.70 -6.64 -11.51
CA THR A 50 -19.48 -6.09 -10.40
C THR A 50 -20.75 -6.86 -10.19
N ASP A 51 -21.39 -7.28 -11.29
CA ASP A 51 -22.61 -8.05 -11.25
C ASP A 51 -22.51 -9.19 -12.27
N GLY A 52 -22.75 -10.41 -11.80
CA GLY A 52 -22.67 -11.61 -12.62
C GLY A 52 -24.01 -11.95 -13.26
N PRO A 53 -24.02 -12.85 -14.26
CA PRO A 53 -25.27 -13.33 -14.84
C PRO A 53 -26.09 -14.08 -13.78
N GLY A 54 -27.37 -13.71 -13.67
CA GLY A 54 -28.32 -14.39 -12.81
C GLY A 54 -28.80 -15.69 -13.44
N ALA A 55 -29.01 -16.74 -12.63
CA ALA A 55 -29.69 -17.96 -13.03
C ALA A 55 -31.06 -18.02 -12.35
N TYR A 56 -32.06 -18.50 -13.07
CA TYR A 56 -33.43 -18.66 -12.56
C TYR A 56 -34.08 -19.91 -13.15
N TRP A 57 -35.02 -20.44 -12.40
CA TRP A 57 -35.79 -21.59 -12.81
C TRP A 57 -36.87 -21.14 -13.81
N VAL A 58 -37.03 -21.88 -14.88
CA VAL A 58 -38.02 -21.60 -15.93
C VAL A 58 -38.95 -22.80 -16.05
N GLY A 59 -40.27 -22.55 -16.08
CA GLY A 59 -41.27 -23.56 -16.31
C GLY A 59 -41.31 -24.00 -17.79
N GLU A 60 -41.91 -25.14 -18.03
CA GLU A 60 -42.07 -25.65 -19.39
C GLU A 60 -42.93 -24.68 -20.21
N GLY A 61 -42.42 -24.24 -21.36
CA GLY A 61 -43.06 -23.26 -22.23
C GLY A 61 -42.92 -21.79 -21.88
N GLU A 62 -42.21 -21.46 -20.76
CA GLU A 62 -41.93 -20.08 -20.39
C GLU A 62 -40.73 -19.50 -21.15
N ARG A 63 -40.79 -18.18 -21.39
CA ARG A 63 -39.72 -17.48 -22.07
C ARG A 63 -38.51 -17.32 -21.13
N ILE A 64 -37.34 -17.77 -21.56
CA ILE A 64 -36.09 -17.57 -20.86
C ILE A 64 -35.75 -16.07 -20.87
N LYS A 65 -35.52 -15.50 -19.68
CA LYS A 65 -35.09 -14.12 -19.51
C LYS A 65 -33.58 -14.00 -19.76
N THR A 66 -33.17 -12.94 -20.43
CA THR A 66 -31.74 -12.63 -20.60
C THR A 66 -31.19 -12.01 -19.33
N SER A 67 -30.01 -12.47 -18.87
CA SER A 67 -29.25 -11.83 -17.82
C SER A 67 -27.96 -11.22 -18.39
N GLY A 68 -27.57 -10.07 -17.87
CA GLY A 68 -26.38 -9.38 -18.28
C GLY A 68 -25.26 -9.48 -17.20
N ALA A 69 -24.05 -9.15 -17.58
CA ALA A 69 -22.94 -8.96 -16.66
C ALA A 69 -22.45 -7.53 -16.75
N THR A 70 -22.18 -6.90 -15.59
CA THR A 70 -21.69 -5.53 -15.52
C THR A 70 -20.23 -5.54 -15.11
N TRP A 71 -19.41 -4.85 -15.90
CA TRP A 71 -17.97 -4.73 -15.67
C TRP A 71 -17.60 -3.29 -15.33
N ILE A 72 -16.71 -3.12 -14.37
CA ILE A 72 -16.06 -1.85 -14.10
C ILE A 72 -14.56 -1.98 -14.37
N HIS A 73 -13.93 -0.89 -14.72
CA HIS A 73 -12.53 -0.82 -15.07
C HIS A 73 -11.78 0.16 -14.15
N PRO A 74 -11.56 -0.20 -12.86
CA PRO A 74 -10.78 0.65 -11.96
C PRO A 74 -9.34 0.78 -12.47
N GLU A 75 -8.80 1.99 -12.33
CA GLU A 75 -7.43 2.31 -12.69
C GLU A 75 -6.61 2.55 -11.43
N ILE A 76 -5.48 1.87 -11.32
CA ILE A 76 -4.49 2.07 -10.27
C ILE A 76 -3.30 2.81 -10.86
N GLU A 77 -2.82 3.83 -10.16
CA GLU A 77 -1.68 4.66 -10.52
C GLU A 77 -0.57 4.51 -9.47
N ALA A 78 0.65 4.27 -9.93
CA ALA A 78 1.81 4.17 -9.05
C ALA A 78 2.14 5.53 -8.42
N LYS A 79 2.36 5.57 -7.12
CA LYS A 79 2.78 6.76 -6.39
C LYS A 79 4.18 6.55 -5.80
N LYS A 80 4.95 7.63 -5.73
CA LYS A 80 6.31 7.61 -5.20
C LYS A 80 6.31 7.98 -3.72
N LEU A 81 6.95 7.15 -2.91
CA LEU A 81 7.27 7.43 -1.52
C LEU A 81 8.80 7.58 -1.40
N ALA A 82 9.27 8.62 -0.73
CA ALA A 82 10.69 8.89 -0.58
C ALA A 82 11.01 9.44 0.82
N VAL A 83 12.23 9.18 1.28
CA VAL A 83 12.80 9.75 2.49
C VAL A 83 14.16 10.35 2.18
N ILE A 84 14.49 11.48 2.79
CA ILE A 84 15.80 12.12 2.69
C ILE A 84 16.34 12.27 4.12
N ILE A 85 17.52 11.70 4.36
CA ILE A 85 18.21 11.79 5.65
C ILE A 85 19.50 12.59 5.44
N PRO A 86 19.62 13.80 6.00
CA PRO A 86 20.86 14.57 5.95
C PRO A 86 21.87 13.96 6.93
N VAL A 87 23.04 13.60 6.43
CA VAL A 87 24.17 13.11 7.23
C VAL A 87 25.36 14.01 6.98
N THR A 88 26.04 14.43 8.05
CA THR A 88 27.27 15.25 7.94
C THR A 88 28.45 14.37 7.52
N LYS A 89 29.36 14.97 6.75
CA LYS A 89 30.56 14.27 6.26
C LYS A 89 31.45 13.75 7.41
N GLU A 90 31.54 14.52 8.47
CA GLU A 90 32.29 14.17 9.68
C GLU A 90 31.79 12.89 10.34
N LYS A 91 30.44 12.72 10.44
CA LYS A 91 29.86 11.48 10.96
C LYS A 91 30.14 10.26 10.09
N LEU A 92 30.26 10.44 8.77
CA LEU A 92 30.57 9.36 7.83
C LEU A 92 32.04 8.92 7.94
N GLU A 93 32.94 9.84 8.26
CA GLU A 93 34.41 9.59 8.35
C GLU A 93 34.80 9.05 9.73
N ASP A 94 34.18 9.51 10.83
CA ASP A 94 34.52 9.18 12.21
C ASP A 94 33.86 7.90 12.76
N THR A 95 32.91 7.33 12.08
CA THR A 95 32.11 6.20 12.61
C THR A 95 32.69 4.87 12.15
N THR A 96 33.15 4.05 13.08
CA THR A 96 33.63 2.67 12.85
C THR A 96 32.51 1.72 12.39
N ILE A 97 31.26 2.07 12.69
CA ILE A 97 30.05 1.32 12.29
C ILE A 97 29.41 2.05 11.11
N SER A 98 28.97 1.33 10.10
CA SER A 98 28.25 1.93 8.98
C SER A 98 26.98 2.62 9.49
N VAL A 99 26.97 3.96 9.52
CA VAL A 99 25.79 4.78 9.88
C VAL A 99 24.54 4.34 9.09
N PHE A 100 24.75 3.85 7.89
CA PHE A 100 23.68 3.34 7.05
C PHE A 100 23.03 2.07 7.61
N GLU A 101 23.82 1.16 8.18
CA GLU A 101 23.29 -0.08 8.79
C GLU A 101 22.42 0.24 10.01
N GLU A 102 22.79 1.23 10.79
CA GLU A 102 22.01 1.69 11.94
C GLU A 102 20.71 2.38 11.51
N LEU A 103 20.71 3.10 10.39
CA LEU A 103 19.55 3.82 9.88
C LEU A 103 18.56 2.93 9.08
N LYS A 104 18.97 1.76 8.63
CA LYS A 104 18.10 0.86 7.85
C LYS A 104 16.76 0.55 8.53
N PRO A 105 16.71 0.16 9.82
CA PRO A 105 15.44 -0.14 10.47
C PRO A 105 14.54 1.09 10.59
N GLU A 106 15.13 2.26 10.89
CA GLU A 106 14.38 3.52 10.99
C GLU A 106 13.79 3.95 9.64
N ILE A 107 14.55 3.78 8.56
CA ILE A 107 14.07 4.04 7.21
C ILE A 107 12.90 3.10 6.87
N ALA A 108 13.04 1.82 7.17
CA ALA A 108 12.00 0.84 6.94
C ALA A 108 10.74 1.16 7.76
N GLU A 109 10.91 1.58 9.02
CA GLU A 109 9.82 1.98 9.89
C GLU A 109 9.07 3.19 9.33
N ALA A 110 9.78 4.23 8.90
CA ALA A 110 9.18 5.40 8.29
C ALA A 110 8.33 5.04 7.05
N PHE A 111 8.81 4.12 6.21
CA PHE A 111 8.10 3.67 5.03
C PHE A 111 6.84 2.87 5.37
N TYR A 112 6.94 1.83 6.22
CA TYR A 112 5.74 1.02 6.50
C TYR A 112 4.68 1.80 7.29
N ARG A 113 5.06 2.69 8.19
CA ARG A 113 4.13 3.60 8.86
C ARG A 113 3.40 4.51 7.88
N ALA A 114 4.12 5.10 6.93
CA ALA A 114 3.51 5.96 5.92
C ALA A 114 2.54 5.18 5.01
N ILE A 115 2.90 3.96 4.61
CA ILE A 115 2.04 3.08 3.80
C ILE A 115 0.78 2.70 4.58
N ASP A 116 0.91 2.21 5.81
CA ASP A 116 -0.21 1.79 6.63
C ASP A 116 -1.16 2.96 6.94
N ALA A 117 -0.62 4.13 7.31
CA ALA A 117 -1.41 5.33 7.55
C ALA A 117 -2.17 5.81 6.30
N ALA A 118 -1.53 5.79 5.14
CA ALA A 118 -2.15 6.17 3.89
C ALA A 118 -3.25 5.20 3.45
N CYS A 119 -3.02 3.90 3.58
CA CYS A 119 -3.97 2.87 3.14
C CYS A 119 -5.16 2.73 4.10
N ILE A 120 -4.92 2.74 5.41
CA ILE A 120 -5.98 2.53 6.42
C ILE A 120 -6.77 3.81 6.65
N PHE A 121 -6.08 4.90 7.03
CA PHE A 121 -6.72 6.13 7.48
C PHE A 121 -6.78 7.22 6.40
N GLY A 122 -6.00 7.11 5.31
CA GLY A 122 -5.89 8.14 4.31
C GLY A 122 -5.08 9.36 4.75
N THR A 123 -4.31 9.26 5.83
CA THR A 123 -3.48 10.36 6.33
C THR A 123 -2.32 10.63 5.39
N ASN A 124 -2.19 11.87 4.91
CA ASN A 124 -1.18 12.28 3.91
C ASN A 124 -1.14 11.38 2.67
N SER A 125 -2.28 10.81 2.32
CA SER A 125 -2.40 9.82 1.26
C SER A 125 -2.50 10.47 -0.12
N PRO A 126 -1.73 10.01 -1.12
CA PRO A 126 -1.94 10.39 -2.51
C PRO A 126 -3.09 9.62 -3.18
N PHE A 127 -3.73 8.69 -2.47
CA PHE A 127 -4.81 7.85 -2.97
C PHE A 127 -6.17 8.52 -2.75
N LYS A 128 -7.11 8.27 -3.65
CA LYS A 128 -8.46 8.87 -3.60
C LYS A 128 -9.32 8.30 -2.48
N THR A 129 -9.11 7.04 -2.13
CA THR A 129 -9.90 6.29 -1.14
C THR A 129 -8.96 5.54 -0.20
N ASN A 130 -9.43 5.25 0.99
CA ASN A 130 -8.74 4.45 1.99
C ASN A 130 -9.67 3.34 2.51
N ILE A 131 -9.13 2.41 3.29
CA ILE A 131 -9.89 1.27 3.80
C ILE A 131 -11.05 1.74 4.71
N MET A 132 -10.80 2.72 5.57
CA MET A 132 -11.83 3.24 6.48
C MET A 132 -13.02 3.86 5.74
N ASN A 133 -12.75 4.57 4.65
CA ASN A 133 -13.83 5.15 3.83
C ASN A 133 -14.58 4.11 2.97
N ALA A 134 -13.96 2.96 2.73
CA ALA A 134 -14.58 1.87 1.97
C ALA A 134 -15.48 0.97 2.85
N ILE A 135 -15.35 1.07 4.17
CA ILE A 135 -16.18 0.30 5.12
C ILE A 135 -17.51 1.02 5.32
N ASP A 136 -18.61 0.32 5.07
CA ASP A 136 -19.95 0.83 5.38
C ASP A 136 -20.08 1.05 6.90
N SER A 137 -20.65 2.18 7.30
CA SER A 137 -20.88 2.55 8.70
C SER A 137 -21.62 1.48 9.52
N LYS A 138 -22.43 0.64 8.86
CA LYS A 138 -23.12 -0.50 9.48
C LYS A 138 -22.20 -1.61 9.98
N HIS A 139 -20.98 -1.67 9.45
CA HIS A 139 -19.98 -2.67 9.82
C HIS A 139 -18.87 -2.11 10.73
N MET A 140 -18.99 -0.83 11.11
CA MET A 140 -18.06 -0.21 12.04
C MET A 140 -18.59 -0.37 13.46
N VAL A 141 -17.88 -1.14 14.28
CA VAL A 141 -18.10 -1.18 15.72
C VAL A 141 -17.23 -0.12 16.37
N VAL A 142 -17.83 0.97 16.82
CA VAL A 142 -17.15 1.97 17.65
C VAL A 142 -17.21 1.47 19.08
N THR A 143 -16.08 0.99 19.60
CA THR A 143 -15.95 0.69 21.03
C THR A 143 -15.64 2.00 21.75
N ASP A 144 -16.63 2.53 22.46
CA ASP A 144 -16.38 3.58 23.44
C ASP A 144 -15.42 3.03 24.49
N ASN A 145 -14.31 3.73 24.65
CA ASN A 145 -13.15 3.34 25.47
C ASN A 145 -13.44 3.32 26.97
N THR A 146 -14.72 3.27 27.39
CA THR A 146 -15.16 3.40 28.79
C THR A 146 -15.39 2.05 29.48
N ASN A 147 -15.35 0.92 28.75
CA ASN A 147 -15.59 -0.40 29.34
C ASN A 147 -14.67 -1.46 28.71
N ILE A 148 -13.37 -1.35 28.96
CA ILE A 148 -12.50 -2.53 28.91
C ILE A 148 -12.42 -3.04 30.35
N ASP A 149 -13.42 -3.79 30.77
CA ASP A 149 -13.30 -4.71 31.89
C ASP A 149 -12.40 -5.85 31.44
N ILE A 150 -11.15 -5.75 31.86
CA ILE A 150 -10.20 -6.87 31.77
C ILE A 150 -10.56 -7.80 32.93
N ALA A 151 -11.34 -8.85 32.63
CA ALA A 151 -11.51 -10.00 33.49
C ALA A 151 -10.38 -11.00 33.26
#